data_421a62457828e8c48956a750beabf2b4
#
_entry.id   421a62457828e8c48956a750beabf2b4
#
_cell.length_a   1.000
_cell.length_b   1.000
_cell.length_c   1.000
_cell.angle_alpha   90.00
_cell.angle_beta   90.00
_cell.angle_gamma   90.00
#
_symmetry.space_group_name_H-M   'P 1'
#
loop_
_entity.id
_entity.type
_entity.pdbx_description
1 polymer ?
#
loop_
_entity_poly.entity_id
_entity_poly.type
_entity_poly.pdbx_seq_one_letter_code
_entity_poly.pdbx_strand_id
1 'polypeptide(L)'
;MPEDHRQQRRPRILIADEMALVAAGTRALLEPECDVVGTVADGRELLSSAENLRPDIIVMEVLLPLLNGLDALRPLARKVPDTKIVFLTAQESSWHVAEAFKAGASAYVLKRSQPAELTQAIHAVLMGQWYLTPLIAKTVVRPDASGAQDKMKSPALSSLTPRQREVLQLIAEGRGTKEVATLLNIAVKTVEFHKFRIMDHLNLHSTVALAKHAIVEGLVRL
;
A
#
# COMPACT_ATOMS: atom_id res chain seq x y z
N MET A 1 -44.94 14.39 6.96
CA MET A 1 -43.63 13.81 7.22
C MET A 1 -42.67 14.46 6.22
N PRO A 2 -41.76 15.36 6.60
CA PRO A 2 -40.75 15.87 5.68
C PRO A 2 -39.71 14.77 5.46
N GLU A 3 -39.56 14.34 4.21
CA GLU A 3 -38.51 13.48 3.78
C GLU A 3 -37.17 14.23 3.95
N ASP A 4 -36.32 13.74 4.83
CA ASP A 4 -34.99 14.23 5.12
C ASP A 4 -34.09 13.91 3.90
N HIS A 5 -34.23 14.72 2.83
CA HIS A 5 -33.30 14.75 1.72
C HIS A 5 -31.99 15.41 2.19
N ARG A 6 -31.27 14.79 3.12
CA ARG A 6 -29.84 15.01 3.19
C ARG A 6 -29.30 14.50 1.87
N GLN A 7 -29.01 15.44 0.95
CA GLN A 7 -28.12 15.16 -0.19
C GLN A 7 -26.86 14.51 0.39
N GLN A 8 -26.78 13.18 0.35
CA GLN A 8 -25.62 12.46 0.81
C GLN A 8 -24.45 12.94 -0.05
N ARG A 9 -23.56 13.72 0.56
CA ARG A 9 -22.33 14.18 -0.08
C ARG A 9 -21.62 12.96 -0.68
N ARG A 10 -21.29 13.02 -1.97
CA ARG A 10 -20.52 11.96 -2.64
C ARG A 10 -19.21 11.74 -1.90
N PRO A 11 -18.80 10.48 -1.63
CA PRO A 11 -17.55 10.19 -0.95
C PRO A 11 -16.37 10.71 -1.76
N ARG A 12 -15.44 11.38 -1.09
CA ARG A 12 -14.22 11.91 -1.71
C ARG A 12 -13.12 10.86 -1.70
N ILE A 13 -12.61 10.53 -2.87
CA ILE A 13 -11.61 9.46 -3.04
C ILE A 13 -10.31 10.03 -3.59
N LEU A 14 -9.18 9.67 -2.96
CA LEU A 14 -7.84 9.84 -3.50
C LEU A 14 -7.34 8.49 -4.02
N ILE A 15 -6.83 8.45 -5.25
CA ILE A 15 -6.28 7.24 -5.87
C ILE A 15 -4.77 7.32 -5.87
N ALA A 16 -4.08 6.25 -5.47
CA ALA A 16 -2.62 6.14 -5.50
C ALA A 16 -2.18 4.88 -6.25
N ASP A 17 -1.71 5.03 -7.48
CA ASP A 17 -1.22 3.93 -8.32
C ASP A 17 -0.21 4.47 -9.34
N GLU A 18 0.97 3.83 -9.43
CA GLU A 18 2.01 4.20 -10.41
C GLU A 18 1.60 3.92 -11.86
N MET A 19 0.68 2.97 -12.06
CA MET A 19 0.20 2.59 -13.39
C MET A 19 -0.91 3.54 -13.84
N ALA A 20 -0.58 4.51 -14.69
CA ALA A 20 -1.52 5.53 -15.16
C ALA A 20 -2.82 4.93 -15.75
N LEU A 21 -2.74 3.80 -16.47
CA LEU A 21 -3.91 3.12 -17.03
C LEU A 21 -4.82 2.55 -15.94
N VAL A 22 -4.24 1.97 -14.89
CA VAL A 22 -5.01 1.43 -13.74
C VAL A 22 -5.67 2.57 -12.98
N ALA A 23 -4.92 3.63 -12.70
CA ALA A 23 -5.44 4.82 -12.03
C ALA A 23 -6.60 5.46 -12.83
N ALA A 24 -6.47 5.59 -14.15
CA ALA A 24 -7.53 6.11 -15.01
C ALA A 24 -8.77 5.20 -15.04
N GLY A 25 -8.57 3.87 -15.14
CA GLY A 25 -9.65 2.89 -15.08
C GLY A 25 -10.38 2.89 -13.73
N THR A 26 -9.63 2.98 -12.63
CA THR A 26 -10.18 3.09 -11.27
C THR A 26 -10.99 4.39 -11.11
N ARG A 27 -10.47 5.51 -11.61
CA ARG A 27 -11.20 6.79 -11.64
C ARG A 27 -12.52 6.65 -12.38
N ALA A 28 -12.50 6.19 -13.63
CA ALA A 28 -13.69 6.03 -14.46
C ALA A 28 -14.75 5.12 -13.82
N LEU A 29 -14.31 4.06 -13.11
CA LEU A 29 -15.20 3.16 -12.38
C LEU A 29 -15.88 3.83 -11.19
N LEU A 30 -15.18 4.70 -10.47
CA LEU A 30 -15.66 5.30 -9.22
C LEU A 30 -16.39 6.64 -9.44
N GLU A 31 -16.07 7.42 -10.48
CA GLU A 31 -16.69 8.72 -10.75
C GLU A 31 -18.22 8.73 -10.83
N PRO A 32 -18.95 7.67 -11.26
CA PRO A 32 -20.40 7.68 -11.21
C PRO A 32 -20.99 7.89 -9.81
N GLU A 33 -20.35 7.37 -8.76
CA GLU A 33 -20.88 7.38 -7.39
C GLU A 33 -20.04 8.20 -6.41
N CYS A 34 -18.78 8.51 -6.75
CA CYS A 34 -17.80 9.14 -5.87
C CYS A 34 -17.21 10.41 -6.52
N ASP A 35 -16.62 11.27 -5.69
CA ASP A 35 -15.83 12.43 -6.12
C ASP A 35 -14.33 12.07 -6.04
N VAL A 36 -13.69 11.80 -7.19
CA VAL A 36 -12.25 11.48 -7.24
C VAL A 36 -11.46 12.78 -7.20
N VAL A 37 -11.03 13.15 -5.99
CA VAL A 37 -10.39 14.44 -5.69
C VAL A 37 -8.92 14.53 -6.10
N GLY A 38 -8.28 13.41 -6.44
CA GLY A 38 -6.90 13.40 -6.92
C GLY A 38 -6.44 12.00 -7.33
N THR A 39 -5.32 11.98 -8.06
CA THR A 39 -4.59 10.75 -8.42
C THR A 39 -3.12 11.04 -8.27
N VAL A 40 -2.38 10.16 -7.60
CA VAL A 40 -0.94 10.27 -7.33
C VAL A 40 -0.24 8.97 -7.71
N ALA A 41 1.05 9.04 -8.01
CA ALA A 41 1.81 7.91 -8.55
C ALA A 41 2.79 7.27 -7.56
N ASP A 42 3.04 7.90 -6.41
CA ASP A 42 3.97 7.40 -5.42
C ASP A 42 3.48 7.64 -3.98
N GLY A 43 4.09 6.89 -3.03
CA GLY A 43 3.66 6.94 -1.64
C GLY A 43 4.03 8.24 -0.89
N ARG A 44 4.99 9.02 -1.39
CA ARG A 44 5.34 10.31 -0.77
C ARG A 44 4.37 11.40 -1.19
N GLU A 45 4.04 11.44 -2.47
CA GLU A 45 2.99 12.32 -2.99
C GLU A 45 1.64 11.97 -2.34
N LEU A 46 1.36 10.67 -2.12
CA LEU A 46 0.17 10.23 -1.39
C LEU A 46 0.05 10.88 -0.02
N LEU A 47 1.12 10.91 0.78
CA LEU A 47 1.07 11.48 2.13
C LEU A 47 0.75 12.99 2.11
N SER A 48 1.35 13.75 1.20
CA SER A 48 1.11 15.19 1.08
C SER A 48 -0.28 15.49 0.51
N SER A 49 -0.71 14.76 -0.51
CA SER A 49 -2.04 14.92 -1.12
C SER A 49 -3.17 14.53 -0.16
N ALA A 50 -2.99 13.45 0.62
CA ALA A 50 -3.98 13.05 1.63
C ALA A 50 -4.16 14.13 2.71
N GLU A 51 -3.05 14.74 3.18
CA GLU A 51 -3.09 15.81 4.18
C GLU A 51 -3.83 17.06 3.66
N ASN A 52 -3.59 17.43 2.40
CA ASN A 52 -4.17 18.60 1.77
C ASN A 52 -5.64 18.39 1.37
N LEU A 53 -5.94 17.24 0.79
CA LEU A 53 -7.25 16.95 0.21
C LEU A 53 -8.25 16.39 1.21
N ARG A 54 -7.78 15.78 2.32
CA ARG A 54 -8.65 15.16 3.35
C ARG A 54 -9.73 14.26 2.72
N PRO A 55 -9.36 13.21 1.99
CA PRO A 55 -10.32 12.32 1.37
C PRO A 55 -11.05 11.46 2.42
N ASP A 56 -12.26 11.02 2.10
CA ASP A 56 -13.00 10.06 2.92
C ASP A 56 -12.39 8.65 2.78
N ILE A 57 -11.90 8.33 1.54
CA ILE A 57 -11.29 7.05 1.22
C ILE A 57 -10.01 7.27 0.40
N ILE A 58 -8.99 6.47 0.68
CA ILE A 58 -7.82 6.32 -0.20
C ILE A 58 -7.88 4.93 -0.82
N VAL A 59 -7.89 4.85 -2.15
CA VAL A 59 -7.69 3.62 -2.92
C VAL A 59 -6.24 3.58 -3.36
N MET A 60 -5.46 2.59 -2.91
CA MET A 60 -4.02 2.59 -3.14
C MET A 60 -3.43 1.21 -3.44
N GLU A 61 -2.39 1.20 -4.27
CA GLU A 61 -1.55 0.03 -4.49
C GLU A 61 -0.66 -0.25 -3.26
N VAL A 62 -0.35 -1.52 -3.00
CA VAL A 62 0.61 -1.93 -1.97
C VAL A 62 2.02 -1.51 -2.36
N LEU A 63 2.46 -1.85 -3.58
CA LEU A 63 3.82 -1.56 -4.05
C LEU A 63 3.88 -0.19 -4.73
N LEU A 64 3.74 0.88 -3.97
CA LEU A 64 3.95 2.25 -4.46
C LEU A 64 5.44 2.60 -4.47
N PRO A 65 5.92 3.34 -5.48
CA PRO A 65 7.26 3.89 -5.51
C PRO A 65 7.52 4.84 -4.33
N LEU A 66 8.78 5.02 -3.97
CA LEU A 66 9.34 5.93 -2.97
C LEU A 66 8.88 5.70 -1.53
N LEU A 67 7.70 5.13 -1.32
CA LEU A 67 7.17 4.70 -0.03
C LEU A 67 6.08 3.65 -0.25
N ASN A 68 6.36 2.42 0.15
CA ASN A 68 5.42 1.31 0.03
C ASN A 68 4.10 1.60 0.75
N GLY A 69 2.98 1.17 0.16
CA GLY A 69 1.64 1.42 0.70
C GLY A 69 1.43 0.90 2.12
N LEU A 70 2.02 -0.25 2.49
CA LEU A 70 1.95 -0.74 3.86
C LEU A 70 2.69 0.18 4.84
N ASP A 71 3.86 0.70 4.44
CA ASP A 71 4.63 1.62 5.27
C ASP A 71 3.99 3.02 5.33
N ALA A 72 3.20 3.41 4.32
CA ALA A 72 2.43 4.65 4.30
C ALA A 72 1.25 4.65 5.29
N LEU A 73 0.71 3.49 5.69
CA LEU A 73 -0.47 3.41 6.58
C LEU A 73 -0.27 4.11 7.92
N ARG A 74 0.88 3.90 8.57
CA ARG A 74 1.15 4.52 9.88
C ARG A 74 1.20 6.07 9.81
N PRO A 75 1.92 6.70 8.87
CA PRO A 75 1.86 8.16 8.72
C PRO A 75 0.47 8.65 8.28
N LEU A 76 -0.27 7.93 7.41
CA LEU A 76 -1.64 8.27 7.05
C LEU A 76 -2.57 8.28 8.26
N ALA A 77 -2.54 7.25 9.10
CA ALA A 77 -3.35 7.19 10.32
C ALA A 77 -3.12 8.37 11.28
N ARG A 78 -1.93 8.98 11.26
CA ARG A 78 -1.63 10.19 12.05
C ARG A 78 -2.12 11.47 11.40
N LYS A 79 -1.99 11.56 10.06
CA LYS A 79 -2.30 12.77 9.30
C LYS A 79 -3.78 12.90 8.97
N VAL A 80 -4.42 11.78 8.67
CA VAL A 80 -5.82 11.69 8.22
C VAL A 80 -6.54 10.51 8.91
N PRO A 81 -6.74 10.55 10.23
CA PRO A 81 -7.21 9.42 11.05
C PRO A 81 -8.61 8.90 10.65
N ASP A 82 -9.45 9.77 10.09
CA ASP A 82 -10.82 9.41 9.71
C ASP A 82 -10.88 8.79 8.30
N THR A 83 -9.81 8.90 7.50
CA THR A 83 -9.74 8.37 6.14
C THR A 83 -9.68 6.84 6.15
N LYS A 84 -10.54 6.19 5.38
CA LYS A 84 -10.54 4.74 5.20
C LYS A 84 -9.55 4.34 4.10
N ILE A 85 -8.88 3.21 4.30
CA ILE A 85 -7.87 2.72 3.34
C ILE A 85 -8.37 1.46 2.66
N VAL A 86 -8.41 1.50 1.33
CA VAL A 86 -8.75 0.39 0.44
C VAL A 86 -7.52 0.06 -0.40
N PHE A 87 -6.93 -1.11 -0.21
CA PHE A 87 -5.91 -1.59 -1.14
C PHE A 87 -6.54 -2.14 -2.41
N LEU A 88 -6.03 -1.66 -3.55
CA LEU A 88 -6.28 -2.21 -4.88
C LEU A 88 -4.93 -2.64 -5.46
N THR A 89 -4.64 -3.93 -5.47
CA THR A 89 -3.27 -4.43 -5.66
C THR A 89 -3.22 -5.73 -6.46
N ALA A 90 -2.06 -6.01 -7.04
CA ALA A 90 -1.76 -7.32 -7.62
C ALA A 90 -1.17 -8.32 -6.60
N GLN A 91 -0.89 -7.89 -5.36
CA GLN A 91 -0.29 -8.75 -4.34
C GLN A 91 -1.32 -9.72 -3.76
N GLU A 92 -1.04 -11.03 -3.84
CA GLU A 92 -1.97 -12.10 -3.42
C GLU A 92 -1.51 -12.83 -2.15
N SER A 93 -0.32 -12.52 -1.68
CA SER A 93 0.27 -13.19 -0.52
C SER A 93 -0.54 -12.92 0.74
N SER A 94 -0.84 -13.98 1.50
CA SER A 94 -1.53 -13.91 2.79
C SER A 94 -0.80 -12.99 3.78
N TRP A 95 0.51 -12.87 3.67
CA TRP A 95 1.30 -11.94 4.46
C TRP A 95 0.93 -10.48 4.19
N HIS A 96 0.85 -10.05 2.91
CA HIS A 96 0.47 -8.68 2.56
C HIS A 96 -0.94 -8.35 3.07
N VAL A 97 -1.87 -9.30 2.93
CA VAL A 97 -3.24 -9.14 3.44
C VAL A 97 -3.23 -8.96 4.95
N ALA A 98 -2.54 -9.84 5.69
CA ALA A 98 -2.47 -9.78 7.14
C ALA A 98 -1.83 -8.47 7.64
N GLU A 99 -0.70 -8.04 7.04
CA GLU A 99 -0.03 -6.79 7.41
C GLU A 99 -0.89 -5.56 7.05
N ALA A 100 -1.63 -5.58 5.93
CA ALA A 100 -2.54 -4.50 5.56
C ALA A 100 -3.63 -4.29 6.63
N PHE A 101 -4.36 -5.34 7.00
CA PHE A 101 -5.42 -5.24 8.01
C PHE A 101 -4.88 -4.94 9.41
N LYS A 102 -3.75 -5.53 9.80
CA LYS A 102 -3.06 -5.23 11.06
C LYS A 102 -2.62 -3.76 11.15
N ALA A 103 -2.26 -3.16 10.03
CA ALA A 103 -1.85 -1.76 9.95
C ALA A 103 -3.03 -0.78 9.80
N GLY A 104 -4.28 -1.28 9.72
CA GLY A 104 -5.50 -0.47 9.72
C GLY A 104 -6.19 -0.31 8.36
N ALA A 105 -5.89 -1.14 7.38
CA ALA A 105 -6.66 -1.17 6.13
C ALA A 105 -8.13 -1.56 6.39
N SER A 106 -9.05 -0.94 5.65
CA SER A 106 -10.48 -1.25 5.70
C SER A 106 -10.90 -2.27 4.64
N ALA A 107 -10.18 -2.33 3.52
CA ALA A 107 -10.45 -3.30 2.46
C ALA A 107 -9.18 -3.72 1.70
N TYR A 108 -9.25 -4.91 1.10
CA TYR A 108 -8.20 -5.46 0.24
C TYR A 108 -8.83 -6.09 -1.00
N VAL A 109 -8.59 -5.49 -2.17
CA VAL A 109 -9.16 -5.89 -3.47
C VAL A 109 -8.03 -6.21 -4.43
N LEU A 110 -8.15 -7.30 -5.19
CA LEU A 110 -7.17 -7.63 -6.22
C LEU A 110 -7.47 -6.90 -7.53
N LYS A 111 -6.42 -6.39 -8.19
CA LYS A 111 -6.55 -5.78 -9.53
C LYS A 111 -7.11 -6.73 -10.60
N ARG A 112 -7.02 -8.06 -10.40
CA ARG A 112 -7.60 -9.08 -11.28
C ARG A 112 -9.05 -9.44 -10.94
N SER A 113 -9.61 -8.88 -9.87
CA SER A 113 -11.02 -9.06 -9.52
C SER A 113 -11.96 -8.39 -10.53
N GLN A 114 -13.23 -8.74 -10.46
CA GLN A 114 -14.25 -8.05 -11.25
C GLN A 114 -14.33 -6.56 -10.82
N PRO A 115 -14.52 -5.63 -11.75
CA PRO A 115 -14.61 -4.19 -11.39
C PRO A 115 -15.65 -3.89 -10.32
N ALA A 116 -16.78 -4.61 -10.32
CA ALA A 116 -17.83 -4.48 -9.32
C ALA A 116 -17.37 -4.77 -7.89
N GLU A 117 -16.31 -5.57 -7.69
CA GLU A 117 -15.77 -5.85 -6.35
C GLU A 117 -15.18 -4.59 -5.69
N LEU A 118 -14.55 -3.70 -6.47
CA LEU A 118 -14.05 -2.45 -5.94
C LEU A 118 -15.21 -1.54 -5.46
N THR A 119 -16.28 -1.42 -6.24
CA THR A 119 -17.46 -0.66 -5.85
C THR A 119 -18.11 -1.26 -4.58
N GLN A 120 -18.23 -2.59 -4.52
CA GLN A 120 -18.72 -3.27 -3.31
C GLN A 120 -17.84 -3.00 -2.09
N ALA A 121 -16.51 -3.03 -2.27
CA ALA A 121 -15.57 -2.72 -1.20
C ALA A 121 -15.74 -1.28 -0.69
N ILE A 122 -15.89 -0.29 -1.59
CA ILE A 122 -16.16 1.10 -1.23
C ILE A 122 -17.44 1.22 -0.41
N HIS A 123 -18.53 0.60 -0.86
CA HIS A 123 -19.80 0.63 -0.13
C HIS A 123 -19.69 -0.02 1.27
N ALA A 124 -19.04 -1.19 1.37
CA ALA A 124 -18.82 -1.87 2.64
C ALA A 124 -18.02 -0.99 3.62
N VAL A 125 -16.96 -0.36 3.13
CA VAL A 125 -16.09 0.50 3.94
C VAL A 125 -16.82 1.76 4.42
N LEU A 126 -17.68 2.36 3.60
CA LEU A 126 -18.54 3.49 3.99
C LEU A 126 -19.54 3.12 5.08
N MET A 127 -19.99 1.86 5.12
CA MET A 127 -20.83 1.31 6.19
C MET A 127 -20.02 0.88 7.43
N GLY A 128 -18.70 1.12 7.45
CA GLY A 128 -17.82 0.69 8.55
C GLY A 128 -17.51 -0.81 8.56
N GLN A 129 -17.78 -1.52 7.47
CA GLN A 129 -17.49 -2.94 7.31
C GLN A 129 -16.11 -3.13 6.67
N TRP A 130 -15.53 -4.29 6.89
CA TRP A 130 -14.30 -4.71 6.19
C TRP A 130 -14.65 -5.47 4.92
N TYR A 131 -13.78 -5.37 3.92
CA TYR A 131 -13.93 -6.12 2.68
C TYR A 131 -12.62 -6.83 2.32
N LEU A 132 -12.74 -8.10 1.98
CA LEU A 132 -11.65 -8.90 1.43
C LEU A 132 -12.16 -9.63 0.18
N THR A 133 -11.44 -9.44 -0.93
CA THR A 133 -11.76 -10.12 -2.19
C THR A 133 -11.94 -11.63 -1.99
N PRO A 134 -13.02 -12.26 -2.48
CA PRO A 134 -13.29 -13.71 -2.31
C PRO A 134 -12.17 -14.59 -2.85
N LEU A 135 -11.45 -14.12 -3.88
CA LEU A 135 -10.30 -14.84 -4.46
C LEU A 135 -9.21 -15.15 -3.44
N ILE A 136 -8.94 -14.25 -2.51
CA ILE A 136 -7.91 -14.42 -1.46
C ILE A 136 -8.51 -15.00 -0.18
N ALA A 137 -9.78 -14.74 0.11
CA ALA A 137 -10.40 -15.17 1.35
C ALA A 137 -10.20 -16.68 1.61
N LYS A 138 -10.25 -17.51 0.56
CA LYS A 138 -9.99 -18.95 0.65
C LYS A 138 -8.56 -19.29 1.08
N THR A 139 -7.57 -18.54 0.59
CA THR A 139 -6.14 -18.73 0.90
C THR A 139 -5.83 -18.32 2.34
N VAL A 140 -6.45 -17.22 2.80
CA VAL A 140 -6.25 -16.69 4.16
C VAL A 140 -6.95 -17.57 5.20
N VAL A 141 -8.17 -18.08 4.91
CA VAL A 141 -8.98 -18.87 5.86
C VAL A 141 -8.55 -20.34 5.91
N ARG A 142 -7.96 -20.88 4.82
CA ARG A 142 -7.50 -22.28 4.74
C ARG A 142 -6.07 -22.35 4.22
N PRO A 143 -5.07 -22.06 5.03
CA PRO A 143 -3.65 -22.09 4.61
C PRO A 143 -3.21 -23.46 4.09
N ASP A 144 -3.83 -24.56 4.55
CA ASP A 144 -3.44 -25.94 4.24
C ASP A 144 -4.12 -26.53 3.00
N ALA A 145 -5.12 -25.87 2.39
CA ALA A 145 -5.94 -26.45 1.31
C ALA A 145 -5.29 -26.34 -0.08
N SER A 146 -4.32 -25.49 -0.24
CA SER A 146 -3.62 -25.26 -1.50
C SER A 146 -2.21 -25.82 -1.44
N GLY A 147 -1.89 -27.06 -1.44
CA GLY A 147 -0.56 -27.71 -1.42
C GLY A 147 0.64 -26.97 -2.06
N ALA A 148 0.46 -25.72 -2.43
CA ALA A 148 1.49 -24.72 -2.61
C ALA A 148 1.81 -24.18 -1.22
N GLN A 149 3.00 -24.46 -0.71
CA GLN A 149 3.63 -23.67 0.33
C GLN A 149 3.52 -22.18 -0.10
N ASP A 150 2.40 -21.54 0.26
CA ASP A 150 2.33 -20.09 0.36
C ASP A 150 3.34 -19.78 1.46
N LYS A 151 4.60 -19.69 1.04
CA LYS A 151 5.68 -19.28 1.91
C LYS A 151 5.18 -17.97 2.46
N MET A 152 4.80 -17.98 3.74
CA MET A 152 4.65 -16.74 4.52
C MET A 152 5.97 -15.98 4.33
N LYS A 153 6.12 -15.40 3.16
CA LYS A 153 7.23 -14.51 2.82
C LYS A 153 6.87 -13.21 3.50
N SER A 154 7.44 -12.95 4.57
CA SER A 154 8.63 -12.26 4.89
C SER A 154 8.80 -12.06 6.40
N PRO A 155 9.26 -13.05 7.12
CA PRO A 155 9.87 -12.80 8.44
C PRO A 155 10.99 -11.76 8.31
N ALA A 156 11.71 -11.76 7.18
CA ALA A 156 12.83 -10.87 6.92
C ALA A 156 12.43 -9.39 6.88
N LEU A 157 11.38 -9.01 6.12
CA LEU A 157 10.90 -7.62 6.10
C LEU A 157 10.23 -7.21 7.41
N SER A 158 9.53 -8.12 8.08
CA SER A 158 8.87 -7.86 9.37
C SER A 158 9.88 -7.56 10.49
N SER A 159 11.10 -8.08 10.38
CA SER A 159 12.17 -7.86 11.35
C SER A 159 12.89 -6.50 11.16
N LEU A 160 12.71 -5.85 10.01
CA LEU A 160 13.26 -4.52 9.74
C LEU A 160 12.38 -3.43 10.36
N THR A 161 13.02 -2.39 10.88
CA THR A 161 12.29 -1.19 11.29
C THR A 161 11.65 -0.49 10.07
N PRO A 162 10.58 0.31 10.25
CA PRO A 162 10.01 1.07 9.13
C PRO A 162 11.06 1.89 8.38
N ARG A 163 11.99 2.52 9.09
CA ARG A 163 13.06 3.30 8.48
C ARG A 163 14.03 2.46 7.66
N GLN A 164 14.33 1.27 8.11
CA GLN A 164 15.17 0.33 7.34
C GLN A 164 14.45 -0.16 6.08
N ARG A 165 13.14 -0.40 6.13
CA ARG A 165 12.35 -0.77 4.95
C ARG A 165 12.32 0.36 3.92
N GLU A 166 12.13 1.62 4.33
CA GLU A 166 12.21 2.78 3.43
C GLU A 166 13.59 2.87 2.74
N VAL A 167 14.67 2.71 3.49
CA VAL A 167 16.04 2.71 2.92
C VAL A 167 16.21 1.54 1.96
N LEU A 168 15.77 0.34 2.32
CA LEU A 168 15.85 -0.86 1.49
C LEU A 168 15.07 -0.69 0.19
N GLN A 169 13.84 -0.17 0.27
CA GLN A 169 13.00 0.11 -0.90
C GLN A 169 13.71 1.06 -1.87
N LEU A 170 14.17 2.21 -1.41
CA LEU A 170 14.81 3.21 -2.27
C LEU A 170 16.10 2.68 -2.93
N ILE A 171 16.88 1.87 -2.20
CA ILE A 171 18.07 1.20 -2.77
C ILE A 171 17.65 0.19 -3.84
N ALA A 172 16.59 -0.58 -3.60
CA ALA A 172 16.09 -1.58 -4.54
C ALA A 172 15.46 -0.94 -5.79
N GLU A 173 14.92 0.27 -5.67
CA GLU A 173 14.48 1.13 -6.79
C GLU A 173 15.66 1.77 -7.56
N GLY A 174 16.92 1.44 -7.22
CA GLY A 174 18.11 1.93 -7.89
C GLY A 174 18.59 3.31 -7.45
N ARG A 175 18.08 3.86 -6.34
CA ARG A 175 18.51 5.17 -5.83
C ARG A 175 19.90 5.09 -5.20
N GLY A 176 20.76 6.05 -5.57
CA GLY A 176 22.07 6.19 -4.95
C GLY A 176 21.97 6.69 -3.50
N THR A 177 22.98 6.40 -2.67
CA THR A 177 23.01 6.77 -1.24
C THR A 177 22.72 8.25 -0.98
N LYS A 178 23.21 9.16 -1.87
CA LYS A 178 22.98 10.60 -1.77
C LYS A 178 21.50 10.96 -2.05
N GLU A 179 20.88 10.32 -3.04
CA GLU A 179 19.48 10.53 -3.39
C GLU A 179 18.58 10.03 -2.25
N VAL A 180 18.89 8.85 -1.70
CA VAL A 180 18.19 8.30 -0.53
C VAL A 180 18.28 9.27 0.65
N ALA A 181 19.46 9.83 0.91
CA ALA A 181 19.67 10.82 1.98
C ALA A 181 18.79 12.06 1.80
N THR A 182 18.72 12.59 0.58
CA THR A 182 17.88 13.73 0.22
C THR A 182 16.39 13.39 0.37
N LEU A 183 15.93 12.28 -0.22
CA LEU A 183 14.53 11.83 -0.14
C LEU A 183 14.06 11.59 1.30
N LEU A 184 14.94 11.10 2.14
CA LEU A 184 14.63 10.78 3.53
C LEU A 184 14.93 11.92 4.51
N ASN A 185 15.51 13.02 4.03
CA ASN A 185 15.96 14.18 4.82
C ASN A 185 16.88 13.76 6.00
N ILE A 186 17.92 12.97 5.70
CA ILE A 186 18.92 12.50 6.66
C ILE A 186 20.34 12.61 6.08
N ALA A 187 21.35 12.50 6.94
CA ALA A 187 22.73 12.52 6.48
C ALA A 187 23.08 11.24 5.66
N VAL A 188 23.96 11.37 4.67
CA VAL A 188 24.47 10.24 3.87
C VAL A 188 25.04 9.13 4.76
N LYS A 189 25.80 9.48 5.80
CA LYS A 189 26.32 8.51 6.79
C LYS A 189 25.21 7.72 7.49
N THR A 190 24.06 8.33 7.72
CA THR A 190 22.90 7.65 8.33
C THR A 190 22.30 6.63 7.36
N VAL A 191 22.24 6.93 6.07
CA VAL A 191 21.81 5.96 5.04
C VAL A 191 22.79 4.78 4.99
N GLU A 192 24.08 5.04 4.97
CA GLU A 192 25.12 3.99 4.98
C GLU A 192 25.02 3.11 6.22
N PHE A 193 24.78 3.72 7.40
CA PHE A 193 24.54 2.98 8.64
C PHE A 193 23.32 2.06 8.53
N HIS A 194 22.18 2.56 8.04
CA HIS A 194 21.00 1.73 7.84
C HIS A 194 21.26 0.60 6.84
N LYS A 195 21.90 0.90 5.71
CA LYS A 195 22.28 -0.09 4.70
C LYS A 195 23.16 -1.19 5.30
N PHE A 196 24.19 -0.83 6.06
CA PHE A 196 25.04 -1.79 6.74
C PHE A 196 24.24 -2.68 7.70
N ARG A 197 23.40 -2.08 8.55
CA ARG A 197 22.56 -2.82 9.51
C ARG A 197 21.57 -3.77 8.83
N ILE A 198 21.00 -3.39 7.68
CA ILE A 198 20.12 -4.25 6.90
C ILE A 198 20.92 -5.42 6.31
N MET A 199 22.07 -5.15 5.73
CA MET A 199 22.97 -6.18 5.15
C MET A 199 23.43 -7.19 6.20
N ASP A 200 23.85 -6.70 7.36
CA ASP A 200 24.25 -7.53 8.51
C ASP A 200 23.09 -8.40 8.99
N HIS A 201 21.92 -7.79 9.22
CA HIS A 201 20.72 -8.49 9.70
C HIS A 201 20.22 -9.58 8.74
N LEU A 202 20.29 -9.32 7.42
CA LEU A 202 19.83 -10.24 6.37
C LEU A 202 20.96 -11.17 5.88
N ASN A 203 22.17 -11.07 6.44
CA ASN A 203 23.36 -11.79 6.00
C ASN A 203 23.65 -11.62 4.49
N LEU A 204 23.56 -10.39 4.00
CA LEU A 204 23.80 -10.02 2.60
C LEU A 204 25.08 -9.20 2.48
N HIS A 205 25.85 -9.43 1.42
CA HIS A 205 27.21 -8.83 1.29
C HIS A 205 27.36 -7.88 0.10
N SER A 206 26.27 -7.58 -0.63
CA SER A 206 26.31 -6.65 -1.75
C SER A 206 24.99 -5.90 -1.92
N THR A 207 25.06 -4.69 -2.51
CA THR A 207 23.87 -3.90 -2.85
C THR A 207 22.96 -4.63 -3.85
N VAL A 208 23.56 -5.40 -4.77
CA VAL A 208 22.80 -6.22 -5.73
C VAL A 208 22.04 -7.34 -5.02
N ALA A 209 22.65 -8.00 -4.04
CA ALA A 209 21.96 -9.02 -3.23
C ALA A 209 20.83 -8.41 -2.42
N LEU A 210 21.03 -7.20 -1.88
CA LEU A 210 20.03 -6.45 -1.15
C LEU A 210 18.80 -6.13 -2.04
N ALA A 211 19.03 -5.60 -3.26
CA ALA A 211 17.97 -5.29 -4.21
C ALA A 211 17.21 -6.56 -4.65
N LYS A 212 17.92 -7.64 -4.98
CA LYS A 212 17.29 -8.94 -5.30
C LYS A 212 16.44 -9.45 -4.16
N HIS A 213 16.92 -9.33 -2.92
CA HIS A 213 16.16 -9.75 -1.74
C HIS A 213 14.86 -8.95 -1.62
N ALA A 214 14.91 -7.61 -1.75
CA ALA A 214 13.74 -6.75 -1.69
C ALA A 214 12.68 -7.10 -2.76
N ILE A 215 13.11 -7.48 -3.97
CA ILE A 215 12.21 -7.93 -5.04
C ILE A 215 11.57 -9.28 -4.69
N VAL A 216 12.37 -10.25 -4.24
CA VAL A 216 11.89 -11.60 -3.86
C VAL A 216 10.89 -11.53 -2.72
N GLU A 217 11.12 -10.64 -1.76
CA GLU A 217 10.23 -10.41 -0.62
C GLU A 217 8.99 -9.54 -0.96
N GLY A 218 8.89 -9.04 -2.19
CA GLY A 218 7.75 -8.24 -2.64
C GLY A 218 7.69 -6.86 -2.01
N LEU A 219 8.85 -6.24 -1.74
CA LEU A 219 8.92 -4.84 -1.28
C LEU A 219 8.88 -3.86 -2.46
N VAL A 220 9.43 -4.27 -3.60
CA VAL A 220 9.44 -3.51 -4.87
C VAL A 220 9.11 -4.44 -6.04
N ARG A 221 8.66 -3.85 -7.16
CA ARG A 221 8.50 -4.56 -8.44
C ARG A 221 9.81 -4.55 -9.24
N LEU A 222 9.92 -5.51 -10.20
CA LEU A 222 10.90 -5.47 -11.29
C LEU A 222 10.40 -4.54 -12.39
#